data_d2c15d4828f7e990ca1d512b555bf033
#
_entry.id   d2c15d4828f7e990ca1d512b555bf033
#
_cell.length_a   1.000
_cell.length_b   1.000
_cell.length_c   1.000
_cell.angle_alpha   90.00
_cell.angle_beta   90.00
_cell.angle_gamma   90.00
#
_symmetry.space_group_name_H-M   'P 1'
#
loop_
_entity.id
_entity.type
_entity.pdbx_description
1 polymer ?
#
loop_
_entity_poly.entity_id
_entity_poly.type
_entity_poly.pdbx_seq_one_letter_code
_entity_poly.pdbx_strand_id
1 'polypeptide(L)'
;ADGDAGAAVGADAGTAAIAGDAGVFGTPEAPNVPADSEPAEAPGPAEQARQARCRACYRQRFAEAARFAAENGYSQLGTTLSVSPYQYTAIIEEELRFAAEAHGLEPLFADYRPYYDAATQRSREEGMYRQNYCGCRFSAEEAQAEREQRKQLRAQARRARLEQTADARAQEEDQRQRNRKEKRAYQLKQQRKRAILKSLREAHS
;
A
#
# COMPACT_ATOMS: atom_id res chain seq x y z
N ALA A 1 -50.01 40.03 -41.56
CA ALA A 1 -49.33 40.74 -40.53
C ALA A 1 -48.57 39.75 -39.70
N ASP A 2 -47.30 40.05 -39.48
CA ASP A 2 -46.35 39.61 -38.51
C ASP A 2 -45.47 38.41 -38.89
N GLY A 3 -44.31 38.81 -39.41
CA GLY A 3 -43.20 37.98 -39.64
C GLY A 3 -42.48 37.61 -38.33
N ASP A 4 -42.03 36.38 -38.24
CA ASP A 4 -41.04 35.98 -37.25
C ASP A 4 -39.77 35.58 -37.99
N ALA A 5 -38.74 36.40 -37.75
CA ALA A 5 -37.38 36.20 -38.27
C ALA A 5 -36.62 35.30 -37.35
N GLY A 6 -36.53 33.99 -37.66
CA GLY A 6 -35.66 33.05 -36.98
C GLY A 6 -34.20 33.37 -37.24
N ALA A 7 -33.49 33.88 -36.22
CA ALA A 7 -32.07 34.08 -36.22
C ALA A 7 -31.32 32.73 -36.10
N ALA A 8 -30.67 32.31 -37.16
CA ALA A 8 -29.72 31.19 -37.14
C ALA A 8 -28.48 31.61 -36.38
N VAL A 9 -28.28 31.00 -35.20
CA VAL A 9 -27.02 31.12 -34.43
C VAL A 9 -26.03 30.12 -35.03
N GLY A 10 -25.13 30.62 -35.84
CA GLY A 10 -23.96 29.86 -36.34
C GLY A 10 -23.04 29.52 -35.16
N ALA A 11 -22.96 28.26 -34.78
CA ALA A 11 -21.95 27.76 -33.89
C ALA A 11 -20.65 27.54 -34.70
N ASP A 12 -19.80 28.52 -34.64
CA ASP A 12 -18.40 28.39 -35.14
C ASP A 12 -17.62 27.58 -34.10
N ALA A 13 -17.48 26.27 -34.35
CA ALA A 13 -16.64 25.39 -33.54
C ALA A 13 -15.18 25.60 -34.01
N GLY A 14 -14.55 26.61 -33.45
CA GLY A 14 -13.11 26.82 -33.59
C GLY A 14 -12.37 25.60 -33.05
N THR A 15 -11.93 24.72 -33.95
CA THR A 15 -10.99 23.65 -33.70
C THR A 15 -9.64 24.23 -33.36
N ALA A 16 -9.39 24.57 -32.11
CA ALA A 16 -8.06 24.86 -31.61
C ALA A 16 -7.30 23.53 -31.53
N ALA A 17 -6.55 23.23 -32.57
CA ALA A 17 -5.52 22.19 -32.53
C ALA A 17 -4.44 22.65 -31.55
N ILE A 18 -4.49 22.10 -30.32
CA ILE A 18 -3.40 22.19 -29.37
C ILE A 18 -2.33 21.22 -29.88
N ALA A 19 -1.39 21.75 -30.72
CA ALA A 19 -0.13 21.10 -30.97
C ALA A 19 0.68 21.15 -29.66
N GLY A 20 0.38 20.26 -28.73
CA GLY A 20 1.18 20.03 -27.55
C GLY A 20 2.44 19.32 -28.00
N ASP A 21 3.59 20.01 -27.85
CA ASP A 21 4.91 19.42 -27.90
C ASP A 21 4.92 18.12 -27.09
N ALA A 22 5.01 16.97 -27.80
CA ALA A 22 5.17 15.66 -27.20
C ALA A 22 6.58 15.57 -26.63
N GLY A 23 6.78 16.22 -25.47
CA GLY A 23 7.95 15.99 -24.63
C GLY A 23 8.05 14.49 -24.40
N VAL A 24 9.11 13.91 -24.96
CA VAL A 24 9.50 12.51 -24.80
C VAL A 24 9.64 12.25 -23.29
N PHE A 25 8.55 11.84 -22.64
CA PHE A 25 8.67 11.17 -21.35
C PHE A 25 9.39 9.87 -21.62
N GLY A 26 10.71 9.86 -21.35
CA GLY A 26 11.49 8.64 -21.37
C GLY A 26 10.75 7.58 -20.55
N THR A 27 10.53 6.43 -21.17
CA THR A 27 10.01 5.26 -20.44
C THR A 27 10.92 5.06 -19.24
N PRO A 28 10.43 5.19 -17.99
CA PRO A 28 11.25 4.89 -16.84
C PRO A 28 11.67 3.43 -16.94
N GLU A 29 12.98 3.20 -16.88
CA GLU A 29 13.57 1.87 -16.79
C GLU A 29 12.87 1.12 -15.66
N ALA A 30 12.26 -0.03 -16.00
CA ALA A 30 11.52 -0.82 -15.04
C ALA A 30 12.44 -1.15 -13.86
N PRO A 31 12.04 -0.91 -12.60
CA PRO A 31 12.85 -1.27 -11.45
C PRO A 31 13.09 -2.78 -11.52
N ASN A 32 14.36 -3.16 -11.37
CA ASN A 32 14.81 -4.54 -11.31
C ASN A 32 14.11 -5.24 -10.13
N VAL A 33 13.01 -5.94 -10.40
CA VAL A 33 12.33 -6.77 -9.40
C VAL A 33 13.21 -8.01 -9.25
N PRO A 34 13.71 -8.31 -8.03
CA PRO A 34 14.52 -9.50 -7.81
C PRO A 34 13.71 -10.74 -8.19
N ALA A 35 14.32 -11.62 -8.97
CA ALA A 35 13.72 -12.85 -9.52
C ALA A 35 13.47 -13.95 -8.47
N ASP A 36 13.69 -13.70 -7.19
CA ASP A 36 13.62 -14.68 -6.09
C ASP A 36 12.30 -14.59 -5.30
N SER A 37 11.17 -14.37 -5.97
CA SER A 37 9.88 -14.63 -5.35
C SER A 37 9.56 -16.13 -5.53
N GLU A 38 9.52 -16.85 -4.40
CA GLU A 38 8.96 -18.21 -4.35
C GLU A 38 7.63 -18.26 -5.12
N PRO A 39 7.32 -19.37 -5.80
CA PRO A 39 6.06 -19.50 -6.53
C PRO A 39 4.91 -19.27 -5.55
N ALA A 40 4.18 -18.17 -5.76
CA ALA A 40 3.04 -17.83 -4.93
C ALA A 40 2.06 -19.01 -4.97
N GLU A 41 1.63 -19.50 -3.81
CA GLU A 41 0.59 -20.53 -3.71
C GLU A 41 -0.60 -20.15 -4.59
N ALA A 42 -1.17 -21.13 -5.27
CA ALA A 42 -2.34 -20.91 -6.10
C ALA A 42 -3.45 -20.23 -5.27
N PRO A 43 -4.10 -19.17 -5.79
CA PRO A 43 -5.09 -18.42 -5.05
C PRO A 43 -6.25 -19.33 -4.61
N GLY A 44 -6.66 -19.20 -3.34
CA GLY A 44 -7.80 -19.94 -2.80
C GLY A 44 -9.11 -19.59 -3.50
N PRO A 45 -10.20 -20.40 -3.29
CA PRO A 45 -11.47 -20.23 -4.02
C PRO A 45 -12.08 -18.82 -3.91
N ALA A 46 -12.00 -18.21 -2.75
CA ALA A 46 -12.51 -16.84 -2.52
C ALA A 46 -11.75 -15.79 -3.34
N GLU A 47 -10.44 -15.92 -3.40
CA GLU A 47 -9.58 -15.04 -4.18
C GLU A 47 -9.79 -15.25 -5.69
N GLN A 48 -9.96 -16.48 -6.15
CA GLN A 48 -10.31 -16.78 -7.53
C GLN A 48 -11.66 -16.15 -7.92
N ALA A 49 -12.68 -16.25 -7.07
CA ALA A 49 -13.96 -15.61 -7.29
C ALA A 49 -13.86 -14.08 -7.35
N ARG A 50 -13.02 -13.48 -6.51
CA ARG A 50 -12.71 -12.04 -6.54
C ARG A 50 -12.01 -11.64 -7.85
N GLN A 51 -11.01 -12.38 -8.28
CA GLN A 51 -10.30 -12.15 -9.54
C GLN A 51 -11.24 -12.24 -10.74
N ALA A 52 -12.10 -13.28 -10.80
CA ALA A 52 -13.08 -13.44 -11.87
C ALA A 52 -14.05 -12.26 -11.95
N ARG A 53 -14.54 -11.78 -10.79
CA ARG A 53 -15.41 -10.60 -10.70
C ARG A 53 -14.68 -9.33 -11.17
N CYS A 54 -13.43 -9.13 -10.75
CA CYS A 54 -12.63 -7.99 -11.16
C CYS A 54 -12.31 -8.03 -12.64
N ARG A 55 -11.98 -9.19 -13.19
CA ARG A 55 -11.77 -9.41 -14.63
C ARG A 55 -13.00 -9.00 -15.44
N ALA A 56 -14.19 -9.45 -15.05
CA ALA A 56 -15.43 -9.06 -15.73
C ALA A 56 -15.66 -7.55 -15.69
N CYS A 57 -15.36 -6.90 -14.58
CA CYS A 57 -15.46 -5.45 -14.42
C CYS A 57 -14.46 -4.70 -15.33
N TYR A 58 -13.19 -5.13 -15.38
CA TYR A 58 -12.18 -4.52 -16.26
C TYR A 58 -12.56 -4.70 -17.73
N ARG A 59 -12.98 -5.91 -18.13
CA ARG A 59 -13.45 -6.18 -19.49
C ARG A 59 -14.54 -5.24 -19.93
N GLN A 60 -15.60 -5.09 -19.13
CA GLN A 60 -16.69 -4.19 -19.44
C GLN A 60 -16.23 -2.72 -19.56
N ARG A 61 -15.41 -2.24 -18.63
CA ARG A 61 -14.91 -0.85 -18.62
C ARG A 61 -14.01 -0.56 -19.82
N PHE A 62 -13.11 -1.48 -20.16
CA PHE A 62 -12.20 -1.29 -21.30
C PHE A 62 -12.92 -1.46 -22.63
N ALA A 63 -13.90 -2.35 -22.74
CA ALA A 63 -14.73 -2.47 -23.94
C ALA A 63 -15.46 -1.15 -24.25
N GLU A 64 -16.10 -0.52 -23.24
CA GLU A 64 -16.75 0.77 -23.41
C GLU A 64 -15.77 1.89 -23.75
N ALA A 65 -14.62 1.93 -23.09
CA ALA A 65 -13.58 2.92 -23.37
C ALA A 65 -13.01 2.74 -24.79
N ALA A 66 -12.75 1.51 -25.22
CA ALA A 66 -12.23 1.19 -26.55
C ALA A 66 -13.25 1.56 -27.65
N ARG A 67 -14.53 1.22 -27.44
CA ARG A 67 -15.59 1.63 -28.34
C ARG A 67 -15.64 3.15 -28.51
N PHE A 68 -15.67 3.88 -27.39
CA PHE A 68 -15.67 5.35 -27.42
C PHE A 68 -14.43 5.90 -28.13
N ALA A 69 -13.24 5.36 -27.84
CA ALA A 69 -12.01 5.80 -28.45
C ALA A 69 -12.02 5.61 -29.98
N ALA A 70 -12.45 4.44 -30.45
CA ALA A 70 -12.54 4.15 -31.89
C ALA A 70 -13.57 5.06 -32.59
N GLU A 71 -14.75 5.27 -31.99
CA GLU A 71 -15.80 6.14 -32.54
C GLU A 71 -15.36 7.62 -32.65
N ASN A 72 -14.43 8.06 -31.78
CA ASN A 72 -13.95 9.43 -31.74
C ASN A 72 -12.54 9.61 -32.38
N GLY A 73 -12.06 8.61 -33.12
CA GLY A 73 -10.82 8.71 -33.89
C GLY A 73 -9.54 8.67 -33.09
N TYR A 74 -9.56 8.20 -31.86
CA TYR A 74 -8.33 7.91 -31.11
C TYR A 74 -7.66 6.65 -31.66
N SER A 75 -6.33 6.61 -31.63
CA SER A 75 -5.54 5.48 -32.11
C SER A 75 -5.03 4.56 -30.99
N GLN A 76 -5.14 4.99 -29.73
CA GLN A 76 -4.52 4.33 -28.59
C GLN A 76 -5.48 4.23 -27.40
N LEU A 77 -5.32 3.18 -26.61
CA LEU A 77 -6.08 2.96 -25.37
C LEU A 77 -5.13 2.69 -24.20
N GLY A 78 -5.19 3.52 -23.17
CA GLY A 78 -4.40 3.37 -21.95
C GLY A 78 -5.24 3.38 -20.69
N THR A 79 -4.61 3.06 -19.55
CA THR A 79 -5.27 3.07 -18.24
C THR A 79 -4.32 3.48 -17.12
N THR A 80 -4.85 4.17 -16.10
CA THR A 80 -4.16 4.47 -14.85
C THR A 80 -4.58 3.56 -13.70
N LEU A 81 -5.40 2.53 -13.95
CA LEU A 81 -5.81 1.56 -12.92
C LEU A 81 -4.63 0.78 -12.34
N SER A 82 -3.55 0.62 -13.11
CA SER A 82 -2.31 -0.05 -12.70
C SER A 82 -1.51 0.70 -11.63
N VAL A 83 -1.90 1.91 -11.23
CA VAL A 83 -1.23 2.66 -10.16
C VAL A 83 -1.49 2.06 -8.77
N SER A 84 -2.62 1.42 -8.57
CA SER A 84 -3.01 0.89 -7.26
C SER A 84 -2.43 -0.52 -7.03
N PRO A 85 -1.67 -0.75 -5.94
CA PRO A 85 -1.16 -2.08 -5.60
C PRO A 85 -2.25 -3.07 -5.18
N TYR A 86 -3.48 -2.61 -5.01
CA TYR A 86 -4.65 -3.43 -4.64
C TYR A 86 -5.43 -3.94 -5.86
N GLN A 87 -4.99 -3.60 -7.07
CA GLN A 87 -5.60 -4.04 -8.32
C GLN A 87 -4.79 -5.20 -8.91
N TYR A 88 -5.46 -6.03 -9.71
CA TYR A 88 -4.83 -7.16 -10.41
C TYR A 88 -4.17 -6.69 -11.71
N THR A 89 -2.96 -6.19 -11.60
CA THR A 89 -2.23 -5.52 -12.69
C THR A 89 -2.12 -6.40 -13.94
N ALA A 90 -1.80 -7.69 -13.79
CA ALA A 90 -1.73 -8.62 -14.94
C ALA A 90 -3.10 -8.77 -15.63
N ILE A 91 -4.19 -8.87 -14.86
CA ILE A 91 -5.55 -8.98 -15.43
C ILE A 91 -5.94 -7.67 -16.13
N ILE A 92 -5.54 -6.52 -15.58
CA ILE A 92 -5.77 -5.21 -16.21
C ILE A 92 -5.07 -5.16 -17.57
N GLU A 93 -3.81 -5.58 -17.64
CA GLU A 93 -3.04 -5.60 -18.89
C GLU A 93 -3.68 -6.49 -19.95
N GLU A 94 -4.05 -7.71 -19.58
CA GLU A 94 -4.71 -8.67 -20.49
C GLU A 94 -6.02 -8.09 -21.05
N GLU A 95 -6.90 -7.59 -20.18
CA GLU A 95 -8.22 -7.08 -20.61
C GLU A 95 -8.10 -5.76 -21.39
N LEU A 96 -7.11 -4.91 -21.08
CA LEU A 96 -6.80 -3.71 -21.84
C LEU A 96 -6.36 -4.04 -23.27
N ARG A 97 -5.41 -4.98 -23.42
CA ARG A 97 -4.92 -5.44 -24.73
C ARG A 97 -6.07 -6.04 -25.56
N PHE A 98 -6.85 -6.92 -24.94
CA PHE A 98 -8.00 -7.54 -25.60
C PHE A 98 -8.99 -6.49 -26.12
N ALA A 99 -9.34 -5.50 -25.30
CA ALA A 99 -10.28 -4.47 -25.70
C ALA A 99 -9.72 -3.54 -26.79
N ALA A 100 -8.44 -3.16 -26.71
CA ALA A 100 -7.79 -2.33 -27.71
C ALA A 100 -7.72 -3.04 -29.08
N GLU A 101 -7.27 -4.28 -29.11
CA GLU A 101 -7.17 -5.10 -30.34
C GLU A 101 -8.53 -5.30 -30.99
N ALA A 102 -9.59 -5.57 -30.20
CA ALA A 102 -10.96 -5.74 -30.71
C ALA A 102 -11.51 -4.51 -31.44
N HIS A 103 -10.98 -3.32 -31.18
CA HIS A 103 -11.38 -2.05 -31.77
C HIS A 103 -10.30 -1.42 -32.67
N GLY A 104 -9.23 -2.14 -32.98
CA GLY A 104 -8.15 -1.65 -33.85
C GLY A 104 -7.30 -0.52 -33.22
N LEU A 105 -7.23 -0.46 -31.88
CA LEU A 105 -6.46 0.51 -31.12
C LEU A 105 -5.13 -0.08 -30.69
N GLU A 106 -4.11 0.76 -30.53
CA GLU A 106 -2.84 0.38 -29.92
C GLU A 106 -2.98 0.39 -28.38
N PRO A 107 -2.69 -0.75 -27.68
CA PRO A 107 -2.75 -0.78 -26.22
C PRO A 107 -1.52 -0.10 -25.61
N LEU A 108 -1.75 0.89 -24.75
CA LEU A 108 -0.72 1.54 -23.95
C LEU A 108 -0.83 1.09 -22.49
N PHE A 109 0.00 0.12 -22.12
CA PHE A 109 0.08 -0.36 -20.75
C PHE A 109 1.39 0.06 -20.10
N ALA A 110 1.30 0.57 -18.87
CA ALA A 110 2.44 0.81 -18.00
C ALA A 110 2.09 0.44 -16.55
N ASP A 111 3.04 -0.13 -15.84
CA ASP A 111 2.89 -0.41 -14.41
C ASP A 111 3.24 0.84 -13.60
N TYR A 112 2.23 1.51 -13.09
CA TYR A 112 2.39 2.74 -12.29
C TYR A 112 2.49 2.49 -10.78
N ARG A 113 2.54 1.23 -10.30
CA ARG A 113 2.66 0.91 -8.86
C ARG A 113 3.87 1.54 -8.18
N PRO A 114 5.04 1.69 -8.81
CA PRO A 114 6.17 2.39 -8.20
C PRO A 114 5.89 3.84 -7.80
N TYR A 115 4.91 4.47 -8.43
CA TYR A 115 4.52 5.87 -8.15
C TYR A 115 3.38 6.01 -7.13
N TYR A 116 2.85 4.89 -6.61
CA TYR A 116 1.68 4.91 -5.74
C TYR A 116 1.85 5.76 -4.48
N ASP A 117 2.99 5.62 -3.80
CA ASP A 117 3.25 6.35 -2.56
C ASP A 117 3.43 7.84 -2.82
N ALA A 118 4.17 8.23 -3.85
CA ALA A 118 4.37 9.62 -4.25
C ALA A 118 3.04 10.27 -4.68
N ALA A 119 2.23 9.59 -5.50
CA ALA A 119 0.91 10.06 -5.92
C ALA A 119 -0.05 10.19 -4.73
N THR A 120 0.03 9.25 -3.79
CA THR A 120 -0.74 9.25 -2.55
C THR A 120 -0.38 10.43 -1.66
N GLN A 121 0.90 10.72 -1.51
CA GLN A 121 1.39 11.86 -0.74
C GLN A 121 0.93 13.17 -1.38
N ARG A 122 1.19 13.35 -2.67
CA ARG A 122 0.79 14.55 -3.42
C ARG A 122 -0.72 14.81 -3.35
N SER A 123 -1.54 13.78 -3.52
CA SER A 123 -3.01 13.93 -3.42
C SER A 123 -3.49 14.37 -2.03
N ARG A 124 -2.74 14.05 -0.95
CA ARG A 124 -3.03 14.54 0.40
C ARG A 124 -2.63 16.00 0.56
N GLU A 125 -1.45 16.35 0.06
CA GLU A 125 -0.93 17.73 0.12
C GLU A 125 -1.82 18.70 -0.65
N GLU A 126 -2.35 18.27 -1.80
CA GLU A 126 -3.28 19.04 -2.63
C GLU A 126 -4.74 18.97 -2.14
N GLY A 127 -5.05 18.24 -1.06
CA GLY A 127 -6.41 18.12 -0.52
C GLY A 127 -7.39 17.43 -1.46
N MET A 128 -6.90 16.60 -2.39
CA MET A 128 -7.76 15.91 -3.36
C MET A 128 -8.62 14.85 -2.69
N TYR A 129 -9.86 14.67 -3.18
CA TYR A 129 -10.70 13.55 -2.77
C TYR A 129 -10.03 12.22 -3.10
N ARG A 130 -9.96 11.35 -2.11
CA ARG A 130 -9.32 10.04 -2.24
C ARG A 130 -10.29 8.92 -1.91
N GLN A 131 -10.63 8.15 -2.94
CA GLN A 131 -11.42 6.95 -2.78
C GLN A 131 -10.52 5.78 -2.35
N ASN A 132 -10.94 5.03 -1.36
CA ASN A 132 -10.17 3.91 -0.81
C ASN A 132 -10.69 2.52 -1.22
N TYR A 133 -11.46 2.47 -2.29
CA TYR A 133 -11.99 1.25 -2.92
C TYR A 133 -12.11 1.51 -4.44
N CYS A 134 -12.24 0.45 -5.24
CA CYS A 134 -12.22 0.59 -6.71
C CYS A 134 -13.53 1.13 -7.34
N GLY A 135 -14.54 1.47 -6.52
CA GLY A 135 -15.82 1.99 -6.96
C GLY A 135 -16.95 0.96 -7.05
N CYS A 136 -16.68 -0.34 -6.96
CA CYS A 136 -17.76 -1.32 -6.87
C CYS A 136 -18.18 -1.57 -5.41
N ARG A 137 -19.45 -1.98 -5.21
CA ARG A 137 -20.01 -2.23 -3.86
C ARG A 137 -19.20 -3.29 -3.07
N PHE A 138 -18.78 -4.36 -3.75
CA PHE A 138 -18.02 -5.43 -3.13
C PHE A 138 -16.66 -4.95 -2.63
N SER A 139 -15.97 -4.12 -3.39
CA SER A 139 -14.66 -3.59 -2.96
C SER A 139 -14.76 -2.62 -1.78
N ALA A 140 -15.90 -1.95 -1.59
CA ALA A 140 -16.14 -1.12 -0.41
C ALA A 140 -16.20 -1.97 0.86
N GLU A 141 -16.97 -3.06 0.82
CA GLU A 141 -17.09 -4.02 1.92
C GLU A 141 -15.76 -4.73 2.22
N GLU A 142 -15.08 -5.22 1.18
CA GLU A 142 -13.76 -5.84 1.28
C GLU A 142 -12.70 -4.88 1.88
N ALA A 143 -12.66 -3.64 1.41
CA ALA A 143 -11.75 -2.62 1.95
C ALA A 143 -12.05 -2.25 3.41
N GLN A 144 -13.30 -2.33 3.84
CA GLN A 144 -13.68 -2.14 5.24
C GLN A 144 -13.22 -3.32 6.09
N ALA A 145 -13.45 -4.55 5.64
CA ALA A 145 -13.03 -5.76 6.34
C ALA A 145 -11.49 -5.82 6.49
N GLU A 146 -10.75 -5.52 5.42
CA GLU A 146 -9.28 -5.46 5.46
C GLU A 146 -8.74 -4.38 6.41
N ARG A 147 -9.42 -3.23 6.50
CA ARG A 147 -9.05 -2.17 7.46
C ARG A 147 -9.24 -2.62 8.89
N GLU A 148 -10.36 -3.27 9.18
CA GLU A 148 -10.64 -3.78 10.53
C GLU A 148 -9.65 -4.88 10.91
N GLN A 149 -9.38 -5.81 10.01
CA GLN A 149 -8.36 -6.84 10.22
C GLN A 149 -6.97 -6.25 10.50
N ARG A 150 -6.54 -5.27 9.71
CA ARG A 150 -5.26 -4.57 9.94
C ARG A 150 -5.22 -3.84 11.28
N LYS A 151 -6.34 -3.24 11.69
CA LYS A 151 -6.46 -2.59 13.01
C LYS A 151 -6.33 -3.60 14.13
N GLN A 152 -6.99 -4.76 14.03
CA GLN A 152 -6.88 -5.84 15.00
C GLN A 152 -5.45 -6.39 15.09
N LEU A 153 -4.80 -6.67 13.96
CA LEU A 153 -3.41 -7.13 13.93
C LEU A 153 -2.44 -6.11 14.57
N ARG A 154 -2.61 -4.83 14.29
CA ARG A 154 -1.80 -3.77 14.94
C ARG A 154 -2.05 -3.69 16.44
N ALA A 155 -3.30 -3.87 16.89
CA ALA A 155 -3.64 -3.87 18.31
C ALA A 155 -3.03 -5.10 19.02
N GLN A 156 -3.07 -6.29 18.40
CA GLN A 156 -2.43 -7.50 18.92
C GLN A 156 -0.91 -7.34 18.99
N ALA A 157 -0.27 -6.87 17.93
CA ALA A 157 1.18 -6.61 17.91
C ALA A 157 1.59 -5.59 19.00
N ARG A 158 0.78 -4.54 19.21
CA ARG A 158 1.03 -3.57 20.29
C ARG A 158 0.93 -4.20 21.67
N ARG A 159 -0.08 -5.05 21.90
CA ARG A 159 -0.24 -5.78 23.18
C ARG A 159 0.95 -6.70 23.42
N ALA A 160 1.30 -7.53 22.46
CA ALA A 160 2.46 -8.43 22.57
C ALA A 160 3.76 -7.67 22.89
N ARG A 161 3.99 -6.53 22.23
CA ARG A 161 5.16 -5.68 22.52
C ARG A 161 5.14 -5.11 23.96
N LEU A 162 3.97 -4.71 24.45
CA LEU A 162 3.84 -4.21 25.84
C LEU A 162 4.10 -5.33 26.85
N GLU A 163 3.60 -6.54 26.62
CA GLU A 163 3.85 -7.73 27.45
C GLU A 163 5.34 -8.06 27.49
N GLN A 164 5.98 -8.19 26.33
CA GLN A 164 7.44 -8.45 26.25
C GLN A 164 8.27 -7.40 26.99
N THR A 165 7.89 -6.11 26.88
CA THR A 165 8.61 -5.03 27.60
C THR A 165 8.34 -5.07 29.10
N ALA A 166 7.18 -5.49 29.55
CA ALA A 166 6.84 -5.67 30.96
C ALA A 166 7.66 -6.84 31.56
N ASP A 167 7.69 -7.97 30.88
CA ASP A 167 8.47 -9.15 31.29
C ASP A 167 9.97 -8.85 31.39
N ALA A 168 10.51 -8.16 30.39
CA ALA A 168 11.92 -7.75 30.40
C ALA A 168 12.25 -6.83 31.61
N ARG A 169 11.36 -5.89 31.92
CA ARG A 169 11.54 -5.02 33.13
C ARG A 169 11.46 -5.82 34.42
N ALA A 170 10.51 -6.76 34.52
CA ALA A 170 10.38 -7.61 35.71
C ALA A 170 11.64 -8.48 35.92
N GLN A 171 12.17 -9.07 34.85
CA GLN A 171 13.42 -9.84 34.90
C GLN A 171 14.63 -8.98 35.33
N GLU A 172 14.75 -7.77 34.79
CA GLU A 172 15.82 -6.84 35.16
C GLU A 172 15.74 -6.44 36.65
N GLU A 173 14.52 -6.18 37.14
CA GLU A 173 14.29 -5.84 38.55
C GLU A 173 14.64 -6.99 39.48
N ASP A 174 14.25 -8.23 39.15
CA ASP A 174 14.60 -9.41 39.92
C ASP A 174 16.14 -9.62 39.95
N GLN A 175 16.79 -9.46 38.81
CA GLN A 175 18.25 -9.54 38.74
C GLN A 175 18.93 -8.47 39.59
N ARG A 176 18.45 -7.24 39.56
CA ARG A 176 18.94 -6.15 40.42
C ARG A 176 18.77 -6.47 41.90
N GLN A 177 17.64 -7.07 42.29
CA GLN A 177 17.39 -7.48 43.67
C GLN A 177 18.34 -8.59 44.13
N ARG A 178 18.57 -9.63 43.28
CA ARG A 178 19.54 -10.69 43.54
C ARG A 178 20.93 -10.12 43.73
N ASN A 179 21.39 -9.27 42.84
CA ASN A 179 22.71 -8.63 42.94
C ASN A 179 22.87 -7.79 44.23
N ARG A 180 21.80 -7.07 44.63
CA ARG A 180 21.80 -6.33 45.91
C ARG A 180 21.92 -7.25 47.14
N LYS A 181 21.21 -8.38 47.15
CA LYS A 181 21.26 -9.37 48.23
C LYS A 181 22.66 -9.98 48.32
N GLU A 182 23.23 -10.39 47.20
CA GLU A 182 24.61 -10.95 47.16
C GLU A 182 25.65 -9.93 47.65
N LYS A 183 25.58 -8.70 47.19
CA LYS A 183 26.48 -7.64 47.63
C LYS A 183 26.41 -7.40 49.14
N ARG A 184 25.19 -7.38 49.71
CA ARG A 184 24.99 -7.26 51.17
C ARG A 184 25.56 -8.46 51.92
N ALA A 185 25.32 -9.67 51.45
CA ALA A 185 25.86 -10.89 52.04
C ALA A 185 27.40 -10.89 52.01
N TYR A 186 27.98 -10.48 50.88
CA TYR A 186 29.43 -10.35 50.76
C TYR A 186 30.03 -9.31 51.73
N GLN A 187 29.41 -8.12 51.85
CA GLN A 187 29.84 -7.08 52.81
C GLN A 187 29.77 -7.57 54.24
N LEU A 188 28.69 -8.25 54.60
CA LEU A 188 28.55 -8.83 55.95
C LEU A 188 29.62 -9.87 56.24
N LYS A 189 29.95 -10.76 55.27
CA LYS A 189 31.02 -11.73 55.40
C LYS A 189 32.38 -11.06 55.57
N GLN A 190 32.64 -9.97 54.86
CA GLN A 190 33.91 -9.22 55.01
C GLN A 190 34.00 -8.51 56.35
N GLN A 191 32.89 -7.93 56.85
CA GLN A 191 32.83 -7.31 58.16
C GLN A 191 33.13 -8.34 59.31
N ARG A 192 32.48 -9.52 59.22
CA ARG A 192 32.72 -10.61 60.16
C ARG A 192 34.19 -11.04 60.15
N LYS A 193 34.78 -11.23 58.94
CA LYS A 193 36.19 -11.60 58.79
C LYS A 193 37.12 -10.54 59.42
N ARG A 194 36.85 -9.27 59.18
CA ARG A 194 37.63 -8.14 59.80
C ARG A 194 37.49 -8.11 61.31
N ALA A 195 36.31 -8.33 61.87
CA ALA A 195 36.07 -8.38 63.32
C ALA A 195 36.85 -9.53 63.97
N ILE A 196 36.83 -10.72 63.37
CA ILE A 196 37.64 -11.89 63.87
C ILE A 196 39.14 -11.60 63.83
N LEU A 197 39.63 -11.03 62.73
CA LEU A 197 41.03 -10.66 62.62
C LEU A 197 41.47 -9.62 63.63
N LYS A 198 40.57 -8.66 63.96
CA LYS A 198 40.81 -7.66 64.99
C LYS A 198 40.89 -8.29 66.39
N SER A 199 39.96 -9.17 66.74
CA SER A 199 39.96 -9.83 68.05
C SER A 199 41.16 -10.76 68.23
N LEU A 200 41.62 -11.43 67.19
CA LEU A 200 42.81 -12.27 67.22
C LEU A 200 44.08 -11.41 67.44
N ARG A 201 44.18 -10.22 66.87
CA ARG A 201 45.34 -9.31 67.11
C ARG A 201 45.32 -8.79 68.53
N GLU A 202 44.19 -8.43 69.09
CA GLU A 202 44.04 -7.95 70.46
C GLU A 202 44.34 -9.04 71.51
N ALA A 203 44.13 -10.30 71.20
CA ALA A 203 44.42 -11.44 72.06
C ALA A 203 45.90 -11.83 72.07
N HIS A 204 46.69 -11.33 71.11
CA HIS A 204 48.17 -11.63 70.99
C HIS A 204 49.05 -10.43 71.34
N SER A 205 48.45 -9.35 71.81
CA SER A 205 49.17 -8.16 72.36
C SER A 205 49.10 -8.14 73.85
#